data_9a34e516a5fddaa52d1c783b136b5159
#
_entry.id   9a34e516a5fddaa52d1c783b136b5159
#
_cell.length_a   1.000
_cell.length_b   1.000
_cell.length_c   1.000
_cell.angle_alpha   90.00
_cell.angle_beta   90.00
_cell.angle_gamma   90.00
#
_symmetry.space_group_name_H-M   'P 1'
#
loop_
_entity.id
_entity.type
_entity.pdbx_description
1 polymer ?
#
loop_
_entity_poly.entity_id
_entity_poly.type
_entity_poly.pdbx_seq_one_letter_code
_entity_poly.pdbx_strand_id
1 'polypeptide(L)'
;GVSWEKNCEILVIDDIQAAYGDRVRQKICELILAENVWLILIGRSPVPFWILESYFKTNMMIISEDDMRLRKSEIREMGLRHGLELTEEELAYSEKYSEGNGFVVLQTMQQVLEGYKIGPELTSRNTELMSAYIEKNLLPVWDKEVLDFLVKISVVEEFDLELAEFITGNPRVCSLIEKSRETGNFLFQHQGIYYIRPILLISLRSYAAKEYGREWIKELQYNAGLYYEIHDRLLEALRMYERSGNEKKIRDILLRNAR
;
A
#
# COMPACT_ATOMS: atom_id res chain seq x y z
N GLY A 1 16.75 0.67 -30.87
CA GLY A 1 17.99 0.19 -30.25
C GLY A 1 18.72 1.35 -29.62
N VAL A 2 18.98 1.28 -28.32
CA VAL A 2 19.77 2.29 -27.61
C VAL A 2 21.23 2.03 -27.96
N SER A 3 21.89 2.96 -28.66
CA SER A 3 23.35 2.88 -28.88
C SER A 3 24.05 3.43 -27.65
N TRP A 4 24.82 2.59 -27.00
CA TRP A 4 25.67 3.00 -25.88
C TRP A 4 26.89 3.76 -26.42
N GLU A 5 26.97 5.05 -26.14
CA GLU A 5 28.18 5.82 -26.45
C GLU A 5 29.31 5.43 -25.50
N LYS A 6 30.51 5.28 -26.04
CA LYS A 6 31.69 4.70 -25.35
C LYS A 6 32.19 5.46 -24.11
N ASN A 7 31.60 6.62 -23.75
CA ASN A 7 32.06 7.47 -22.62
C ASN A 7 30.90 7.95 -21.72
N CYS A 8 29.83 7.18 -21.60
CA CYS A 8 28.71 7.55 -20.73
C CYS A 8 28.87 6.90 -19.37
N GLU A 9 28.78 7.70 -18.30
CA GLU A 9 28.78 7.20 -16.92
C GLU A 9 27.35 6.81 -16.52
N ILE A 10 27.21 5.66 -15.84
CA ILE A 10 25.93 5.23 -15.26
C ILE A 10 25.96 5.57 -13.78
N LEU A 11 25.05 6.43 -13.36
CA LEU A 11 24.89 6.80 -11.96
C LEU A 11 23.55 6.27 -11.45
N VAL A 12 23.57 5.53 -10.35
CA VAL A 12 22.37 5.02 -9.67
C VAL A 12 22.20 5.74 -8.36
N ILE A 13 21.02 6.33 -8.13
CA ILE A 13 20.65 6.95 -6.85
C ILE A 13 19.43 6.17 -6.33
N ASP A 14 19.63 5.47 -5.23
CA ASP A 14 18.59 4.72 -4.54
C ASP A 14 17.94 5.56 -3.42
N ASP A 15 16.73 5.18 -3.03
CA ASP A 15 15.92 5.84 -1.99
C ASP A 15 15.73 7.35 -2.26
N ILE A 16 15.35 7.72 -3.49
CA ILE A 16 15.18 9.12 -3.91
C ILE A 16 14.22 9.92 -3.02
N GLN A 17 13.29 9.27 -2.32
CA GLN A 17 12.41 9.89 -1.35
C GLN A 17 13.18 10.48 -0.15
N ALA A 18 14.41 10.05 0.10
CA ALA A 18 15.30 10.61 1.12
C ALA A 18 16.08 11.86 0.65
N ALA A 19 15.85 12.33 -0.57
CA ALA A 19 16.50 13.53 -1.10
C ALA A 19 15.87 14.80 -0.49
N TYR A 20 16.25 15.08 0.76
CA TYR A 20 15.78 16.26 1.48
C TYR A 20 16.65 17.48 1.17
N GLY A 21 16.00 18.64 1.04
CA GLY A 21 16.62 19.94 0.86
C GLY A 21 16.86 20.34 -0.62
N ASP A 22 16.67 21.62 -0.88
CA ASP A 22 16.68 22.19 -2.24
C ASP A 22 18.01 22.00 -2.95
N ARG A 23 19.12 22.02 -2.22
CA ARG A 23 20.46 21.85 -2.81
C ARG A 23 20.67 20.43 -3.39
N VAL A 24 20.15 19.39 -2.69
CA VAL A 24 20.24 18.01 -3.15
C VAL A 24 19.34 17.82 -4.38
N ARG A 25 18.10 18.31 -4.32
CA ARG A 25 17.14 18.27 -5.43
C ARG A 25 17.68 18.97 -6.66
N GLN A 26 18.24 20.20 -6.49
CA GLN A 26 18.88 20.94 -7.57
C GLN A 26 20.01 20.13 -8.22
N LYS A 27 20.87 19.47 -7.41
CA LYS A 27 21.96 18.65 -7.94
C LYS A 27 21.47 17.45 -8.74
N ILE A 28 20.40 16.80 -8.31
CA ILE A 28 19.77 15.72 -9.06
C ILE A 28 19.19 16.23 -10.37
N CYS A 29 18.52 17.40 -10.37
CA CYS A 29 18.02 18.01 -11.60
C CYS A 29 19.15 18.35 -12.59
N GLU A 30 20.31 18.83 -12.11
CA GLU A 30 21.49 19.04 -12.96
C GLU A 30 21.98 17.75 -13.60
N LEU A 31 21.99 16.64 -12.84
CA LEU A 31 22.36 15.32 -13.35
C LEU A 31 21.36 14.77 -14.37
N ILE A 32 20.06 15.00 -14.17
CA ILE A 32 19.00 14.63 -15.13
C ILE A 32 19.23 15.31 -16.49
N LEU A 33 19.74 16.53 -16.49
CA LEU A 33 19.98 17.34 -17.70
C LEU A 33 21.37 17.13 -18.30
N ALA A 34 22.24 16.34 -17.68
CA ALA A 34 23.60 16.10 -18.17
C ALA A 34 23.59 15.13 -19.36
N GLU A 35 24.28 15.49 -20.46
CA GLU A 35 24.26 14.71 -21.70
C GLU A 35 25.12 13.43 -21.64
N ASN A 36 26.09 13.36 -20.73
CA ASN A 36 27.06 12.27 -20.63
C ASN A 36 26.82 11.33 -19.44
N VAL A 37 25.65 11.41 -18.80
CA VAL A 37 25.26 10.60 -17.63
C VAL A 37 23.97 9.86 -17.92
N TRP A 38 23.99 8.54 -17.70
CA TRP A 38 22.76 7.75 -17.58
C TRP A 38 22.37 7.69 -16.10
N LEU A 39 21.30 8.38 -15.74
CA LEU A 39 20.86 8.46 -14.38
C LEU A 39 19.70 7.47 -14.13
N ILE A 40 19.86 6.58 -13.16
CA ILE A 40 18.83 5.66 -12.68
C ILE A 40 18.43 6.13 -11.28
N LEU A 41 17.17 6.56 -11.15
CA LEU A 41 16.58 6.96 -9.87
C LEU A 41 15.65 5.85 -9.37
N ILE A 42 15.91 5.34 -8.17
CA ILE A 42 15.08 4.29 -7.54
C ILE A 42 14.39 4.90 -6.33
N GLY A 43 13.08 4.67 -6.20
CA GLY A 43 12.28 5.20 -5.09
C GLY A 43 11.11 4.30 -4.74
N ARG A 44 10.61 4.45 -3.52
CA ARG A 44 9.46 3.69 -2.98
C ARG A 44 8.15 4.48 -3.08
N SER A 45 8.23 5.75 -3.42
CA SER A 45 7.08 6.65 -3.57
C SER A 45 6.87 7.01 -5.04
N PRO A 46 5.70 7.54 -5.41
CA PRO A 46 5.50 8.10 -6.74
C PRO A 46 6.59 9.12 -7.09
N VAL A 47 6.90 9.23 -8.38
CA VAL A 47 7.93 10.17 -8.86
C VAL A 47 7.58 11.59 -8.39
N PRO A 48 8.47 12.26 -7.64
CA PRO A 48 8.21 13.59 -7.13
C PRO A 48 8.02 14.62 -8.27
N PHE A 49 7.15 15.61 -8.04
CA PHE A 49 6.83 16.61 -9.05
C PHE A 49 8.07 17.35 -9.58
N TRP A 50 9.04 17.65 -8.73
CA TRP A 50 10.28 18.33 -9.14
C TRP A 50 11.15 17.49 -10.11
N ILE A 51 11.00 16.16 -10.14
CA ILE A 51 11.60 15.29 -11.16
C ILE A 51 10.73 15.31 -12.42
N LEU A 52 9.40 15.26 -12.28
CA LEU A 52 8.47 15.25 -13.41
C LEU A 52 8.57 16.52 -14.27
N GLU A 53 8.95 17.64 -13.71
CA GLU A 53 9.21 18.88 -14.47
C GLU A 53 10.30 18.70 -15.55
N SER A 54 11.23 17.78 -15.32
CA SER A 54 12.28 17.43 -16.29
C SER A 54 11.84 16.41 -17.33
N TYR A 55 10.72 15.72 -17.13
CA TYR A 55 10.22 14.64 -18.02
C TYR A 55 10.04 15.11 -19.47
N PHE A 56 9.48 16.30 -19.67
CA PHE A 56 9.24 16.85 -20.99
C PHE A 56 10.49 17.47 -21.66
N LYS A 57 11.59 17.57 -20.92
CA LYS A 57 12.84 18.18 -21.39
C LYS A 57 13.93 17.14 -21.70
N THR A 58 13.71 15.89 -21.31
CA THR A 58 14.71 14.83 -21.41
C THR A 58 14.07 13.52 -21.90
N ASN A 59 14.91 12.57 -22.33
CA ASN A 59 14.48 11.19 -22.64
C ASN A 59 14.36 10.35 -21.36
N MET A 60 13.40 10.70 -20.50
CA MET A 60 13.15 9.97 -19.25
C MET A 60 12.15 8.84 -19.49
N MET A 61 12.47 7.65 -18.98
CA MET A 61 11.55 6.52 -18.88
C MET A 61 11.16 6.34 -17.42
N ILE A 62 9.88 6.27 -17.14
CA ILE A 62 9.35 5.96 -15.81
C ILE A 62 8.91 4.50 -15.83
N ILE A 63 9.46 3.70 -14.90
CA ILE A 63 9.05 2.33 -14.64
C ILE A 63 8.24 2.37 -13.36
N SER A 64 6.95 2.12 -13.48
CA SER A 64 6.02 2.11 -12.34
C SER A 64 5.97 0.74 -11.66
N GLU A 65 5.30 0.68 -10.52
CA GLU A 65 5.03 -0.60 -9.85
C GLU A 65 4.25 -1.56 -10.77
N ASP A 66 3.30 -1.04 -11.55
CA ASP A 66 2.48 -1.86 -12.46
C ASP A 66 3.32 -2.49 -13.58
N ASP A 67 4.38 -1.80 -14.04
CA ASP A 67 5.32 -2.33 -15.04
C ASP A 67 6.21 -3.45 -14.45
N MET A 68 6.38 -3.46 -13.14
CA MET A 68 7.19 -4.44 -12.40
C MET A 68 6.37 -5.64 -11.89
N ARG A 69 5.06 -5.64 -12.06
CA ARG A 69 4.21 -6.76 -11.62
C ARG A 69 4.49 -8.01 -12.44
N LEU A 70 4.81 -9.09 -11.75
CA LEU A 70 5.02 -10.39 -12.36
C LEU A 70 3.70 -10.95 -12.90
N ARG A 71 3.70 -11.30 -14.18
CA ARG A 71 2.60 -12.00 -14.84
C ARG A 71 2.75 -13.51 -14.64
N LYS A 72 1.68 -14.25 -14.87
CA LYS A 72 1.64 -15.71 -14.74
C LYS A 72 2.80 -16.43 -15.44
N SER A 73 3.21 -15.97 -16.63
CA SER A 73 4.36 -16.50 -17.37
C SER A 73 5.68 -16.30 -16.65
N GLU A 74 5.87 -15.13 -16.04
CA GLU A 74 7.09 -14.77 -15.30
C GLU A 74 7.14 -15.49 -13.95
N ILE A 75 6.00 -15.68 -13.28
CA ILE A 75 5.86 -16.49 -12.07
C ILE A 75 6.25 -17.95 -12.38
N ARG A 76 5.80 -18.50 -13.53
CA ARG A 76 6.20 -19.83 -13.99
C ARG A 76 7.69 -19.95 -14.20
N GLU A 77 8.29 -19.00 -14.92
CA GLU A 77 9.72 -18.99 -15.18
C GLU A 77 10.52 -18.90 -13.88
N MET A 78 10.07 -18.07 -12.95
CA MET A 78 10.69 -17.93 -11.63
C MET A 78 10.59 -19.25 -10.85
N GLY A 79 9.45 -19.95 -10.87
CA GLY A 79 9.27 -21.28 -10.28
C GLY A 79 10.25 -22.28 -10.85
N LEU A 80 10.35 -22.38 -12.17
CA LEU A 80 11.27 -23.30 -12.85
C LEU A 80 12.74 -23.03 -12.49
N ARG A 81 13.15 -21.77 -12.35
CA ARG A 81 14.51 -21.41 -11.89
C ARG A 81 14.79 -21.88 -10.46
N HIS A 82 13.76 -22.02 -9.64
CA HIS A 82 13.85 -22.58 -8.28
C HIS A 82 13.57 -24.08 -8.21
N GLY A 83 13.44 -24.76 -9.35
CA GLY A 83 13.15 -26.20 -9.41
C GLY A 83 11.71 -26.59 -9.09
N LEU A 84 10.77 -25.64 -9.20
CA LEU A 84 9.35 -25.83 -8.95
C LEU A 84 8.57 -25.91 -10.28
N GLU A 85 7.83 -26.97 -10.50
CA GLU A 85 6.86 -27.10 -11.58
C GLU A 85 5.45 -26.85 -11.00
N LEU A 86 4.97 -25.60 -11.18
CA LEU A 86 3.66 -25.18 -10.71
C LEU A 86 2.58 -25.51 -11.74
N THR A 87 1.46 -26.04 -11.28
CA THR A 87 0.27 -26.28 -12.11
C THR A 87 -0.37 -24.95 -12.55
N GLU A 88 -1.24 -25.01 -13.56
CA GLU A 88 -1.99 -23.82 -14.03
C GLU A 88 -2.86 -23.19 -12.93
N GLU A 89 -3.43 -24.00 -12.05
CA GLU A 89 -4.25 -23.57 -10.92
C GLU A 89 -3.39 -22.85 -9.87
N GLU A 90 -2.22 -23.40 -9.53
CA GLU A 90 -1.27 -22.82 -8.58
C GLU A 90 -0.69 -21.51 -9.12
N LEU A 91 -0.39 -21.42 -10.42
CA LEU A 91 0.05 -20.19 -11.06
C LEU A 91 -1.03 -19.10 -11.02
N ALA A 92 -2.28 -19.45 -11.37
CA ALA A 92 -3.40 -18.52 -11.33
C ALA A 92 -3.67 -18.04 -9.88
N TYR A 93 -3.57 -18.95 -8.91
CA TYR A 93 -3.72 -18.59 -7.51
C TYR A 93 -2.60 -17.67 -7.03
N SER A 94 -1.35 -17.98 -7.38
CA SER A 94 -0.17 -17.18 -6.99
C SER A 94 -0.23 -15.78 -7.58
N GLU A 95 -0.57 -15.63 -8.86
CA GLU A 95 -0.73 -14.34 -9.53
C GLU A 95 -1.82 -13.49 -8.84
N LYS A 96 -2.99 -14.08 -8.62
CA LYS A 96 -4.12 -13.41 -7.95
C LYS A 96 -3.77 -12.98 -6.52
N TYR A 97 -3.14 -13.87 -5.74
CA TYR A 97 -2.80 -13.61 -4.35
C TYR A 97 -1.68 -12.58 -4.20
N SER A 98 -0.63 -12.70 -5.00
CA SER A 98 0.53 -11.79 -4.95
C SER A 98 0.25 -10.45 -5.60
N GLU A 99 -0.80 -10.33 -6.42
CA GLU A 99 -1.03 -9.21 -7.32
C GLU A 99 0.20 -8.90 -8.18
N GLY A 100 1.00 -9.93 -8.49
CA GLY A 100 2.27 -9.81 -9.23
C GLY A 100 3.44 -9.24 -8.41
N ASN A 101 3.29 -9.06 -7.10
CA ASN A 101 4.38 -8.59 -6.26
C ASN A 101 5.50 -9.64 -6.16
N GLY A 102 6.69 -9.33 -6.69
CA GLY A 102 7.81 -10.27 -6.78
C GLY A 102 8.29 -10.80 -5.42
N PHE A 103 8.22 -9.99 -4.36
CA PHE A 103 8.58 -10.43 -3.01
C PHE A 103 7.60 -11.48 -2.47
N VAL A 104 6.29 -11.25 -2.64
CA VAL A 104 5.25 -12.20 -2.22
C VAL A 104 5.35 -13.51 -3.02
N VAL A 105 5.62 -13.42 -4.33
CA VAL A 105 5.86 -14.59 -5.19
C VAL A 105 7.07 -15.37 -4.70
N LEU A 106 8.20 -14.71 -4.47
CA LEU A 106 9.42 -15.37 -3.99
C LEU A 106 9.21 -16.06 -2.63
N GLN A 107 8.54 -15.38 -1.70
CA GLN A 107 8.23 -15.94 -0.39
C GLN A 107 7.31 -17.18 -0.51
N THR A 108 6.31 -17.11 -1.40
CA THR A 108 5.44 -18.25 -1.69
C THR A 108 6.25 -19.43 -2.20
N MET A 109 7.18 -19.22 -3.15
CA MET A 109 8.04 -20.28 -3.68
C MET A 109 8.95 -20.89 -2.63
N GLN A 110 9.55 -20.07 -1.75
CA GLN A 110 10.38 -20.57 -0.66
C GLN A 110 9.60 -21.51 0.26
N GLN A 111 8.36 -21.19 0.60
CA GLN A 111 7.53 -22.05 1.43
C GLN A 111 7.08 -23.33 0.72
N VAL A 112 6.86 -23.26 -0.60
CA VAL A 112 6.59 -24.46 -1.39
C VAL A 112 7.80 -25.42 -1.38
N LEU A 113 9.01 -24.89 -1.44
CA LEU A 113 10.24 -25.68 -1.27
C LEU A 113 10.38 -26.29 0.13
N GLU A 114 9.80 -25.65 1.15
CA GLU A 114 9.70 -26.19 2.51
C GLU A 114 8.59 -27.27 2.65
N GLY A 115 7.84 -27.55 1.59
CA GLY A 115 6.80 -28.58 1.54
C GLY A 115 5.37 -28.09 1.74
N TYR A 116 5.13 -26.80 1.80
CA TYR A 116 3.78 -26.24 1.87
C TYR A 116 3.12 -26.26 0.48
N LYS A 117 1.79 -26.46 0.45
CA LYS A 117 1.01 -26.40 -0.80
C LYS A 117 0.46 -25.01 -1.03
N ILE A 118 0.48 -24.55 -2.28
CA ILE A 118 -0.14 -23.30 -2.69
C ILE A 118 -1.65 -23.35 -2.44
N GLY A 119 -2.17 -22.41 -1.68
CA GLY A 119 -3.56 -22.36 -1.30
C GLY A 119 -3.83 -21.44 -0.11
N PRO A 120 -5.06 -21.43 0.42
CA PRO A 120 -5.49 -20.52 1.49
C PRO A 120 -4.65 -20.60 2.77
N GLU A 121 -4.18 -21.79 3.14
CA GLU A 121 -3.34 -21.97 4.34
C GLU A 121 -1.98 -21.28 4.19
N LEU A 122 -1.32 -21.47 3.03
CA LEU A 122 -0.07 -20.80 2.72
C LEU A 122 -0.25 -19.29 2.65
N THR A 123 -1.36 -18.83 2.08
CA THR A 123 -1.72 -17.40 2.03
C THR A 123 -1.86 -16.81 3.42
N SER A 124 -2.56 -17.48 4.34
CA SER A 124 -2.71 -17.03 5.73
C SER A 124 -1.35 -16.90 6.41
N ARG A 125 -0.50 -17.92 6.28
CA ARG A 125 0.86 -17.94 6.82
C ARG A 125 1.72 -16.80 6.27
N ASN A 126 1.69 -16.58 4.95
CA ASN A 126 2.42 -15.48 4.32
C ASN A 126 1.92 -14.12 4.81
N THR A 127 0.62 -13.97 4.96
CA THR A 127 0.01 -12.75 5.48
C THR A 127 0.47 -12.47 6.92
N GLU A 128 0.54 -13.48 7.78
CA GLU A 128 1.04 -13.35 9.15
C GLU A 128 2.51 -12.94 9.18
N LEU A 129 3.37 -13.57 8.37
CA LEU A 129 4.79 -13.23 8.26
C LEU A 129 5.01 -11.81 7.74
N MET A 130 4.26 -11.42 6.70
CA MET A 130 4.31 -10.07 6.14
C MET A 130 3.80 -9.03 7.15
N SER A 131 2.73 -9.33 7.87
CA SER A 131 2.21 -8.44 8.91
C SER A 131 3.25 -8.22 10.02
N ALA A 132 3.89 -9.29 10.49
CA ALA A 132 4.95 -9.21 11.49
C ALA A 132 6.16 -8.40 10.98
N TYR A 133 6.53 -8.57 9.70
CA TYR A 133 7.59 -7.77 9.07
C TYR A 133 7.23 -6.29 9.03
N ILE A 134 6.01 -5.94 8.61
CA ILE A 134 5.51 -4.58 8.54
C ILE A 134 5.48 -3.95 9.94
N GLU A 135 4.92 -4.65 10.93
CA GLU A 135 4.86 -4.17 12.30
C GLU A 135 6.26 -3.85 12.87
N LYS A 136 7.24 -4.68 12.57
CA LYS A 136 8.60 -4.53 13.08
C LYS A 136 9.44 -3.49 12.34
N ASN A 137 9.31 -3.39 11.03
CA ASN A 137 10.26 -2.66 10.20
C ASN A 137 9.66 -1.43 9.52
N LEU A 138 8.33 -1.39 9.29
CA LEU A 138 7.68 -0.30 8.59
C LEU A 138 6.95 0.65 9.53
N LEU A 139 6.12 0.12 10.45
CA LEU A 139 5.34 1.00 11.34
C LEU A 139 6.21 1.95 12.17
N PRO A 140 7.40 1.55 12.67
CA PRO A 140 8.27 2.44 13.43
C PRO A 140 8.94 3.57 12.59
N VAL A 141 8.89 3.49 11.26
CA VAL A 141 9.46 4.53 10.37
C VAL A 141 8.58 5.77 10.33
N TRP A 142 7.27 5.60 10.48
CA TRP A 142 6.34 6.72 10.54
C TRP A 142 6.45 7.46 11.87
N ASP A 143 6.32 8.78 11.82
CA ASP A 143 6.15 9.54 13.04
C ASP A 143 4.82 9.17 13.72
N LYS A 144 4.73 9.50 15.03
CA LYS A 144 3.58 9.11 15.85
C LYS A 144 2.24 9.62 15.29
N GLU A 145 2.23 10.80 14.68
CA GLU A 145 1.02 11.41 14.15
C GLU A 145 0.52 10.67 12.89
N VAL A 146 1.44 10.32 11.99
CA VAL A 146 1.12 9.54 10.78
C VAL A 146 0.67 8.13 11.16
N LEU A 147 1.36 7.49 12.10
CA LEU A 147 0.97 6.15 12.55
C LEU A 147 -0.41 6.16 13.23
N ASP A 148 -0.69 7.13 14.11
CA ASP A 148 -2.00 7.28 14.75
C ASP A 148 -3.13 7.47 13.72
N PHE A 149 -2.88 8.31 12.72
CA PHE A 149 -3.79 8.51 11.60
C PHE A 149 -4.06 7.19 10.85
N LEU A 150 -3.02 6.48 10.41
CA LEU A 150 -3.14 5.23 9.67
C LEU A 150 -3.86 4.15 10.47
N VAL A 151 -3.55 4.04 11.76
CA VAL A 151 -4.20 3.08 12.65
C VAL A 151 -5.67 3.39 12.82
N LYS A 152 -6.05 4.65 13.03
CA LYS A 152 -7.47 5.06 13.15
C LYS A 152 -8.25 4.79 11.86
N ILE A 153 -7.69 5.18 10.72
CA ILE A 153 -8.38 5.02 9.43
C ILE A 153 -8.46 3.56 8.97
N SER A 154 -7.64 2.67 9.53
CA SER A 154 -7.65 1.24 9.19
C SER A 154 -8.95 0.50 9.54
N VAL A 155 -9.86 1.13 10.29
CA VAL A 155 -11.18 0.54 10.59
C VAL A 155 -12.08 0.44 9.37
N VAL A 156 -11.82 1.27 8.34
CA VAL A 156 -12.46 1.22 7.02
C VAL A 156 -11.50 0.68 5.96
N GLU A 157 -12.02 0.28 4.80
CA GLU A 157 -11.21 -0.25 3.68
C GLU A 157 -10.89 0.84 2.66
N GLU A 158 -11.82 1.78 2.52
CA GLU A 158 -11.73 2.94 1.64
C GLU A 158 -12.26 4.19 2.36
N PHE A 159 -11.73 5.34 2.01
CA PHE A 159 -12.14 6.61 2.62
C PHE A 159 -11.89 7.79 1.67
N ASP A 160 -12.70 8.82 1.81
CA ASP A 160 -12.42 10.17 1.32
C ASP A 160 -11.85 11.04 2.45
N LEU A 161 -11.52 12.26 2.12
CA LEU A 161 -10.93 13.20 3.10
C LEU A 161 -11.88 13.51 4.25
N GLU A 162 -13.19 13.60 3.98
CA GLU A 162 -14.20 13.95 4.96
C GLU A 162 -14.42 12.83 5.97
N LEU A 163 -14.55 11.59 5.50
CA LEU A 163 -14.61 10.41 6.36
C LEU A 163 -13.35 10.27 7.23
N ALA A 164 -12.18 10.50 6.61
CA ALA A 164 -10.92 10.42 7.33
C ALA A 164 -10.81 11.48 8.43
N GLU A 165 -11.22 12.72 8.16
CA GLU A 165 -11.28 13.79 9.17
C GLU A 165 -12.25 13.43 10.30
N PHE A 166 -13.44 12.91 9.94
CA PHE A 166 -14.46 12.52 10.90
C PHE A 166 -13.99 11.40 11.84
N ILE A 167 -13.38 10.33 11.29
CA ILE A 167 -12.90 9.19 12.10
C ILE A 167 -11.71 9.59 12.97
N THR A 168 -10.76 10.34 12.41
CA THR A 168 -9.49 10.65 13.09
C THR A 168 -9.57 11.86 14.00
N GLY A 169 -10.54 12.76 13.76
CA GLY A 169 -10.65 14.05 14.41
C GLY A 169 -9.51 15.01 14.07
N ASN A 170 -8.80 14.79 12.95
CA ASN A 170 -7.63 15.57 12.56
C ASN A 170 -7.87 16.29 11.23
N PRO A 171 -7.89 17.64 11.19
CA PRO A 171 -8.14 18.40 9.95
C PRO A 171 -6.95 18.35 8.98
N ARG A 172 -5.78 17.83 9.38
CA ARG A 172 -4.58 17.77 8.54
C ARG A 172 -4.48 16.48 7.72
N VAL A 173 -5.60 15.87 7.37
CA VAL A 173 -5.68 14.58 6.65
C VAL A 173 -4.81 14.57 5.38
N CYS A 174 -4.91 15.60 4.54
CA CYS A 174 -4.10 15.71 3.31
C CYS A 174 -2.60 15.59 3.60
N SER A 175 -2.11 16.37 4.57
CA SER A 175 -0.69 16.36 4.94
C SER A 175 -0.25 15.01 5.51
N LEU A 176 -1.11 14.33 6.27
CA LEU A 176 -0.82 13.00 6.83
C LEU A 176 -0.77 11.92 5.75
N ILE A 177 -1.65 12.01 4.75
CA ILE A 177 -1.62 11.13 3.57
C ILE A 177 -0.32 11.34 2.79
N GLU A 178 0.08 12.59 2.53
CA GLU A 178 1.32 12.90 1.82
C GLU A 178 2.54 12.34 2.56
N LYS A 179 2.65 12.60 3.85
CA LYS A 179 3.73 12.07 4.68
C LYS A 179 3.75 10.54 4.71
N SER A 180 2.59 9.88 4.77
CA SER A 180 2.53 8.41 4.75
C SER A 180 3.08 7.83 3.45
N ARG A 181 2.89 8.54 2.33
CA ARG A 181 3.39 8.14 1.00
C ARG A 181 4.90 8.30 0.84
N GLU A 182 5.54 9.17 1.63
CA GLU A 182 7.00 9.31 1.61
C GLU A 182 7.72 8.01 2.02
N THR A 183 7.08 7.19 2.86
CA THR A 183 7.64 5.93 3.31
C THR A 183 7.42 4.78 2.33
N GLY A 184 6.36 4.86 1.51
CA GLY A 184 6.03 3.84 0.50
C GLY A 184 4.64 4.02 -0.08
N ASN A 185 4.37 3.34 -1.19
CA ASN A 185 3.10 3.43 -1.90
C ASN A 185 2.05 2.46 -1.31
N PHE A 186 1.66 2.69 -0.05
CA PHE A 186 0.66 1.89 0.66
C PHE A 186 -0.75 2.48 0.61
N LEU A 187 -0.85 3.78 0.27
CA LEU A 187 -2.11 4.47 0.03
C LEU A 187 -2.21 4.86 -1.43
N PHE A 188 -3.19 4.35 -2.12
CA PHE A 188 -3.49 4.74 -3.50
C PHE A 188 -4.84 5.42 -3.58
N GLN A 189 -5.04 6.22 -4.63
CA GLN A 189 -6.23 7.04 -4.81
C GLN A 189 -6.83 6.79 -6.19
N HIS A 190 -8.14 6.64 -6.22
CA HIS A 190 -8.90 6.61 -7.44
C HIS A 190 -10.17 7.46 -7.29
N GLN A 191 -10.38 8.42 -8.18
CA GLN A 191 -11.57 9.31 -8.18
C GLN A 191 -11.89 9.97 -6.82
N GLY A 192 -10.87 10.39 -6.09
CA GLY A 192 -11.05 11.04 -4.77
C GLY A 192 -11.16 10.09 -3.58
N ILE A 193 -11.29 8.79 -3.82
CA ILE A 193 -11.33 7.76 -2.78
C ILE A 193 -9.93 7.19 -2.57
N TYR A 194 -9.52 7.06 -1.32
CA TYR A 194 -8.26 6.48 -0.89
C TYR A 194 -8.47 5.05 -0.43
N TYR A 195 -7.50 4.20 -0.76
CA TYR A 195 -7.48 2.78 -0.42
C TYR A 195 -6.17 2.46 0.29
N ILE A 196 -6.24 1.67 1.34
CA ILE A 196 -5.06 1.12 2.01
C ILE A 196 -4.76 -0.26 1.42
N ARG A 197 -3.51 -0.52 1.08
CA ARG A 197 -3.13 -1.87 0.61
C ARG A 197 -3.54 -2.93 1.63
N PRO A 198 -4.14 -4.05 1.20
CA PRO A 198 -4.67 -5.07 2.10
C PRO A 198 -3.67 -5.54 3.14
N ILE A 199 -2.40 -5.73 2.75
CA ILE A 199 -1.38 -6.21 3.70
C ILE A 199 -1.07 -5.17 4.79
N LEU A 200 -1.01 -3.88 4.45
CA LEU A 200 -0.84 -2.84 5.45
C LEU A 200 -2.09 -2.73 6.34
N LEU A 201 -3.29 -2.82 5.75
CA LEU A 201 -4.55 -2.76 6.47
C LEU A 201 -4.64 -3.85 7.55
N ILE A 202 -4.25 -5.09 7.20
CA ILE A 202 -4.19 -6.22 8.14
C ILE A 202 -3.20 -5.92 9.26
N SER A 203 -2.00 -5.42 8.91
CA SER A 203 -0.95 -5.12 9.89
C SER A 203 -1.35 -3.99 10.85
N LEU A 204 -1.98 -2.91 10.33
CA LEU A 204 -2.48 -1.81 11.16
C LEU A 204 -3.59 -2.27 12.11
N ARG A 205 -4.51 -3.12 11.64
CA ARG A 205 -5.57 -3.71 12.47
C ARG A 205 -5.02 -4.64 13.56
N SER A 206 -4.01 -5.45 13.22
CA SER A 206 -3.31 -6.29 14.19
C SER A 206 -2.62 -5.43 15.25
N TYR A 207 -1.89 -4.41 14.82
CA TYR A 207 -1.24 -3.45 15.70
C TYR A 207 -2.26 -2.74 16.61
N ALA A 208 -3.36 -2.23 16.03
CA ALA A 208 -4.42 -1.57 16.78
C ALA A 208 -5.02 -2.48 17.89
N ALA A 209 -5.22 -3.76 17.57
CA ALA A 209 -5.76 -4.72 18.53
C ALA A 209 -4.82 -5.00 19.70
N LYS A 210 -3.50 -4.99 19.44
CA LYS A 210 -2.46 -5.20 20.45
C LYS A 210 -2.27 -3.97 21.36
N GLU A 211 -2.18 -2.79 20.75
CA GLU A 211 -1.79 -1.55 21.45
C GLU A 211 -2.97 -0.84 22.11
N TYR A 212 -4.14 -0.81 21.45
CA TYR A 212 -5.28 -0.03 21.93
C TYR A 212 -6.45 -0.89 22.43
N GLY A 213 -6.50 -2.16 22.03
CA GLY A 213 -7.52 -3.10 22.43
C GLY A 213 -8.84 -2.99 21.65
N ARG A 214 -9.74 -3.96 21.91
CA ARG A 214 -10.96 -4.14 21.12
C ARG A 214 -12.00 -3.03 21.31
N GLU A 215 -12.13 -2.50 22.52
CA GLU A 215 -13.16 -1.48 22.79
C GLU A 215 -12.85 -0.17 22.06
N TRP A 216 -11.59 0.22 21.99
CA TRP A 216 -11.17 1.39 21.21
C TRP A 216 -11.47 1.21 19.71
N ILE A 217 -11.23 0.02 19.15
CA ILE A 217 -11.55 -0.28 17.75
C ILE A 217 -13.06 -0.19 17.52
N LYS A 218 -13.88 -0.73 18.43
CA LYS A 218 -15.34 -0.65 18.33
C LYS A 218 -15.86 0.78 18.36
N GLU A 219 -15.25 1.65 19.14
CA GLU A 219 -15.59 3.06 19.19
C GLU A 219 -15.34 3.74 17.82
N LEU A 220 -14.20 3.49 17.20
CA LEU A 220 -13.91 4.00 15.86
C LEU A 220 -14.84 3.43 14.79
N GLN A 221 -15.17 2.14 14.87
CA GLN A 221 -16.14 1.51 13.98
C GLN A 221 -17.54 2.11 14.17
N TYR A 222 -17.94 2.39 15.41
CA TYR A 222 -19.19 3.09 15.68
C TYR A 222 -19.20 4.49 15.07
N ASN A 223 -18.12 5.26 15.21
CA ASN A 223 -18.00 6.59 14.62
C ASN A 223 -18.07 6.53 13.08
N ALA A 224 -17.37 5.57 12.45
CA ALA A 224 -17.51 5.35 11.01
C ALA A 224 -18.97 5.00 10.62
N GLY A 225 -19.65 4.20 11.41
CA GLY A 225 -21.07 3.89 11.24
C GLY A 225 -21.97 5.13 11.30
N LEU A 226 -21.69 6.05 12.24
CA LEU A 226 -22.40 7.32 12.35
C LEU A 226 -22.22 8.20 11.10
N TYR A 227 -20.97 8.30 10.62
CA TYR A 227 -20.69 9.03 9.38
C TYR A 227 -21.51 8.49 8.22
N TYR A 228 -21.43 7.18 7.98
CA TYR A 228 -22.18 6.54 6.90
C TYR A 228 -23.71 6.69 7.04
N GLU A 229 -24.23 6.62 8.27
CA GLU A 229 -25.67 6.83 8.52
C GLU A 229 -26.09 8.27 8.18
N ILE A 230 -25.30 9.29 8.53
CA ILE A 230 -25.57 10.69 8.23
C ILE A 230 -25.54 10.96 6.72
N HIS A 231 -24.70 10.23 5.97
CA HIS A 231 -24.57 10.37 4.52
C HIS A 231 -25.44 9.38 3.73
N ASP A 232 -26.45 8.79 4.36
CA ASP A 232 -27.41 7.85 3.76
C ASP A 232 -26.78 6.59 3.13
N ARG A 233 -25.54 6.25 3.55
CA ARG A 233 -24.80 5.05 3.17
C ARG A 233 -25.14 3.90 4.12
N LEU A 234 -26.40 3.46 4.07
CA LEU A 234 -26.97 2.58 5.11
C LEU A 234 -26.33 1.20 5.17
N LEU A 235 -25.88 0.63 4.05
CA LEU A 235 -25.22 -0.68 4.04
C LEU A 235 -23.85 -0.63 4.75
N GLU A 236 -23.08 0.40 4.49
CA GLU A 236 -21.81 0.62 5.15
C GLU A 236 -22.02 0.93 6.64
N ALA A 237 -23.02 1.73 6.97
CA ALA A 237 -23.39 1.99 8.37
C ALA A 237 -23.72 0.70 9.12
N LEU A 238 -24.56 -0.17 8.55
CA LEU A 238 -24.91 -1.45 9.15
C LEU A 238 -23.68 -2.35 9.38
N ARG A 239 -22.78 -2.44 8.40
CA ARG A 239 -21.53 -3.20 8.55
C ARG A 239 -20.65 -2.67 9.69
N MET A 240 -20.56 -1.34 9.83
CA MET A 240 -19.76 -0.73 10.89
C MET A 240 -20.43 -0.92 12.27
N TYR A 241 -21.74 -0.80 12.36
CA TYR A 241 -22.47 -1.09 13.61
C TYR A 241 -22.39 -2.55 14.02
N GLU A 242 -22.41 -3.48 13.05
CA GLU A 242 -22.19 -4.91 13.31
C GLU A 242 -20.78 -5.16 13.89
N ARG A 243 -19.75 -4.62 13.24
CA ARG A 243 -18.36 -4.75 13.72
C ARG A 243 -18.17 -4.13 15.11
N SER A 244 -18.84 -3.02 15.40
CA SER A 244 -18.81 -2.38 16.74
C SER A 244 -19.68 -3.09 17.77
N GLY A 245 -20.54 -4.03 17.36
CA GLY A 245 -21.47 -4.73 18.25
C GLY A 245 -22.69 -3.88 18.68
N ASN A 246 -23.04 -2.83 17.93
CA ASN A 246 -24.17 -1.95 18.27
C ASN A 246 -25.49 -2.42 17.66
N GLU A 247 -26.07 -3.46 18.26
CA GLU A 247 -27.35 -4.05 17.80
C GLU A 247 -28.52 -3.06 17.81
N LYS A 248 -28.49 -2.08 18.73
CA LYS A 248 -29.56 -1.06 18.81
C LYS A 248 -29.60 -0.23 17.52
N LYS A 249 -28.47 0.26 17.07
CA LYS A 249 -28.36 1.06 15.84
C LYS A 249 -28.76 0.26 14.60
N ILE A 250 -28.36 -1.00 14.52
CA ILE A 250 -28.79 -1.92 13.45
C ILE A 250 -30.32 -2.02 13.42
N ARG A 251 -30.93 -2.31 14.56
CA ARG A 251 -32.41 -2.43 14.67
C ARG A 251 -33.09 -1.12 14.27
N ASP A 252 -32.61 0.02 14.75
CA ASP A 252 -33.21 1.33 14.47
C ASP A 252 -33.17 1.65 12.96
N ILE A 253 -32.09 1.34 12.26
CA ILE A 253 -31.99 1.50 10.80
C ILE A 253 -32.98 0.58 10.07
N LEU A 254 -32.99 -0.70 10.44
CA LEU A 254 -33.89 -1.69 9.79
C LEU A 254 -35.35 -1.32 9.97
N LEU A 255 -35.75 -0.90 11.16
CA LEU A 255 -37.16 -0.49 11.43
C LEU A 255 -37.53 0.80 10.69
N ARG A 256 -36.62 1.76 10.51
CA ARG A 256 -36.90 2.98 9.75
C ARG A 256 -37.08 2.72 8.25
N ASN A 257 -36.40 1.71 7.71
CA ASN A 257 -36.36 1.41 6.27
C ASN A 257 -37.25 0.20 5.88
N ALA A 258 -37.96 -0.42 6.83
CA ALA A 258 -38.92 -1.50 6.57
C ALA A 258 -40.33 -1.02 6.15
N ARG A 259 -40.51 0.30 5.95
CA ARG A 259 -41.74 0.92 5.46
C ARG A 259 -41.53 1.34 4.01
#